data_e55fbfd78a7ae2141bedf8ba6e0da81e
#
_entry.id   e55fbfd78a7ae2141bedf8ba6e0da81e
#
_cell.length_a   1.000
_cell.length_b   1.000
_cell.length_c   1.000
_cell.angle_alpha   90.00
_cell.angle_beta   90.00
_cell.angle_gamma   90.00
#
_symmetry.space_group_name_H-M   'P 1'
#
loop_
_entity.id
_entity.type
_entity.pdbx_description
1 polymer ?
#
loop_
_entity_poly.entity_id
_entity_poly.type
_entity_poly.pdbx_seq_one_letter_code
_entity_poly.pdbx_strand_id
1 'polypeptide(L)'
;MVLVLTNAYKAQGKSQEEAEKLAHKHFIAVTDGNAEKSELRRTSNEQGWLGDLFIHDDVGGRFSAFDDHALFTLAYAGMKKEDMVTMLNAAQEISSEALTADLSINDALKEGIFWANAKMNGILTSVHQYMGSIFENTVYWHAQMQNESVKDTLKQVAKVPDAMHHSAEAHFNPANKFAFALTVPQDNGVCKENAESYVEALTKSYEVTGAFFLETAKTQGMGLTPAAAGALTQLRAFATVYQEIVEKIMGGKEFPEVLDSVLQPHVEFYKKNLKGGVVVPGRISK
;
A
#
# COMPACT_ATOMS: atom_id res chain seq x y z
N MET A 1 6.80 24.52 17.72
CA MET A 1 7.42 24.94 16.45
C MET A 1 7.14 26.41 16.14
N VAL A 2 5.88 26.87 16.09
CA VAL A 2 5.52 28.29 15.82
C VAL A 2 6.31 29.25 16.73
N LEU A 3 6.29 29.04 18.05
CA LEU A 3 7.01 29.89 19.01
C LEU A 3 8.53 30.01 18.72
N VAL A 4 9.16 28.91 18.28
CA VAL A 4 10.59 28.89 17.93
C VAL A 4 10.86 29.77 16.72
N LEU A 5 10.03 29.64 15.67
CA LEU A 5 10.14 30.46 14.46
C LEU A 5 9.84 31.94 14.75
N THR A 6 8.81 32.22 15.53
CA THR A 6 8.47 33.59 15.95
C THR A 6 9.65 34.24 16.68
N ASN A 7 10.27 33.55 17.63
CA ASN A 7 11.44 34.07 18.33
C ASN A 7 12.63 34.27 17.40
N ALA A 8 12.85 33.41 16.42
CA ALA A 8 13.90 33.57 15.42
C ALA A 8 13.70 34.82 14.56
N TYR A 9 12.45 35.09 14.12
CA TYR A 9 12.14 36.32 13.38
C TYR A 9 12.23 37.60 14.24
N LYS A 10 11.83 37.51 15.50
CA LYS A 10 12.05 38.63 16.46
C LYS A 10 13.51 38.95 16.65
N ALA A 11 14.37 37.94 16.73
CA ALA A 11 15.83 38.14 16.80
C ALA A 11 16.40 38.81 15.53
N GLN A 12 15.70 38.74 14.42
CA GLN A 12 16.00 39.45 13.17
C GLN A 12 15.38 40.86 13.11
N GLY A 13 14.80 41.34 14.19
CA GLY A 13 14.25 42.70 14.28
C GLY A 13 12.79 42.83 13.84
N LYS A 14 12.07 41.71 13.61
CA LYS A 14 10.65 41.74 13.28
C LYS A 14 9.81 42.05 14.53
N SER A 15 8.68 42.76 14.31
CA SER A 15 7.67 42.94 15.36
C SER A 15 7.05 41.58 15.75
N GLN A 16 6.37 41.52 16.89
CA GLN A 16 5.69 40.30 17.33
C GLN A 16 4.68 39.79 16.26
N GLU A 17 3.86 40.70 15.74
CA GLU A 17 2.83 40.39 14.75
C GLU A 17 3.43 39.90 13.40
N GLU A 18 4.47 40.59 12.89
CA GLU A 18 5.19 40.19 11.69
C GLU A 18 5.85 38.81 11.86
N ALA A 19 6.50 38.61 13.02
CA ALA A 19 7.20 37.37 13.32
C ALA A 19 6.23 36.18 13.39
N GLU A 20 5.05 36.35 13.97
CA GLU A 20 4.00 35.33 14.00
C GLU A 20 3.47 35.01 12.60
N LYS A 21 3.15 36.04 11.80
CA LYS A 21 2.72 35.86 10.41
C LYS A 21 3.75 35.11 9.58
N LEU A 22 5.02 35.48 9.71
CA LEU A 22 6.10 34.79 9.01
C LEU A 22 6.28 33.35 9.51
N ALA A 23 6.18 33.11 10.81
CA ALA A 23 6.26 31.78 11.38
C ALA A 23 5.16 30.85 10.82
N HIS A 24 3.92 31.33 10.69
CA HIS A 24 2.80 30.59 10.16
C HIS A 24 2.99 30.20 8.67
N LYS A 25 3.75 30.97 7.90
CA LYS A 25 4.09 30.64 6.50
C LYS A 25 5.06 29.46 6.34
N HIS A 26 5.53 28.87 7.42
CA HIS A 26 6.32 27.63 7.40
C HIS A 26 5.46 26.36 7.54
N PHE A 27 4.14 26.49 7.63
CA PHE A 27 3.24 25.36 7.82
C PHE A 27 2.32 25.15 6.62
N ILE A 28 2.10 23.89 6.32
CA ILE A 28 1.09 23.41 5.37
C ILE A 28 0.20 22.43 6.15
N ALA A 29 -1.11 22.61 6.08
CA ALA A 29 -2.05 21.68 6.68
C ALA A 29 -2.29 20.51 5.74
N VAL A 30 -2.16 19.29 6.25
CA VAL A 30 -2.60 18.07 5.56
C VAL A 30 -3.84 17.56 6.28
N THR A 31 -5.00 17.73 5.68
CA THR A 31 -6.27 17.48 6.37
C THR A 31 -7.44 17.38 5.39
N ASP A 32 -8.62 17.03 5.93
CA ASP A 32 -9.90 17.06 5.22
C ASP A 32 -10.16 18.41 4.55
N GLY A 33 -10.74 18.39 3.34
CA GLY A 33 -11.12 19.58 2.57
C GLY A 33 -12.22 20.41 3.20
N ASN A 34 -13.01 19.83 4.12
CA ASN A 34 -14.14 20.49 4.74
C ASN A 34 -13.76 21.19 6.06
N ALA A 35 -13.74 22.52 6.06
CA ALA A 35 -13.44 23.33 7.25
C ALA A 35 -14.46 23.16 8.40
N GLU A 36 -15.67 22.72 8.12
CA GLU A 36 -16.66 22.45 9.19
C GLU A 36 -16.29 21.20 9.99
N LYS A 37 -15.68 20.21 9.33
CA LYS A 37 -15.25 18.96 9.95
C LYS A 37 -13.83 19.03 10.52
N SER A 38 -12.95 19.81 9.91
CA SER A 38 -11.53 19.87 10.26
C SER A 38 -11.17 21.14 11.03
N GLU A 39 -10.84 20.98 12.30
CA GLU A 39 -10.27 22.04 13.14
C GLU A 39 -8.93 22.53 12.60
N LEU A 40 -8.08 21.61 12.10
CA LEU A 40 -6.78 21.96 11.55
C LEU A 40 -6.91 22.88 10.33
N ARG A 41 -7.90 22.63 9.46
CA ARG A 41 -8.19 23.51 8.32
C ARG A 41 -8.65 24.89 8.77
N ARG A 42 -9.54 24.98 9.75
CA ARG A 42 -9.97 26.27 10.30
C ARG A 42 -8.76 27.04 10.84
N THR A 43 -7.95 26.38 11.64
CA THR A 43 -6.71 26.97 12.19
C THR A 43 -5.76 27.46 11.10
N SER A 44 -5.53 26.66 10.07
CA SER A 44 -4.70 27.03 8.92
C SER A 44 -5.22 28.29 8.22
N ASN A 45 -6.52 28.34 7.97
CA ASN A 45 -7.17 29.50 7.33
C ASN A 45 -7.09 30.75 8.20
N GLU A 46 -7.41 30.65 9.50
CA GLU A 46 -7.43 31.75 10.44
C GLU A 46 -6.03 32.33 10.68
N GLN A 47 -5.03 31.46 10.77
CA GLN A 47 -3.64 31.86 11.02
C GLN A 47 -2.86 32.15 9.73
N GLY A 48 -3.46 31.97 8.56
CA GLY A 48 -2.87 32.24 7.26
C GLY A 48 -1.62 31.43 6.98
N TRP A 49 -1.67 30.10 7.17
CA TRP A 49 -0.58 29.19 6.85
C TRP A 49 -0.21 29.24 5.36
N LEU A 50 0.90 28.62 4.98
CA LEU A 50 1.39 28.64 3.60
C LEU A 50 0.38 28.06 2.60
N GLY A 51 -0.32 27.01 3.02
CA GLY A 51 -1.36 26.35 2.22
C GLY A 51 -1.89 25.11 2.90
N ASP A 52 -2.69 24.37 2.16
CA ASP A 52 -3.25 23.10 2.59
C ASP A 52 -3.19 22.08 1.44
N LEU A 53 -3.03 20.83 1.84
CA LEU A 53 -3.12 19.66 0.98
C LEU A 53 -4.30 18.81 1.44
N PHE A 54 -5.10 18.34 0.50
CA PHE A 54 -6.31 17.61 0.83
C PHE A 54 -6.05 16.11 0.90
N ILE A 55 -6.76 15.47 1.84
CA ILE A 55 -7.08 14.05 1.77
C ILE A 55 -8.53 14.00 1.33
N HIS A 56 -8.80 13.31 0.23
CA HIS A 56 -10.17 13.18 -0.29
C HIS A 56 -11.06 12.40 0.69
N ASP A 57 -12.28 12.88 0.90
CA ASP A 57 -13.23 12.32 1.88
C ASP A 57 -13.48 10.82 1.69
N ASP A 58 -13.43 10.35 0.45
CA ASP A 58 -13.68 8.95 0.09
C ASP A 58 -12.42 8.06 0.13
N VAL A 59 -11.25 8.65 0.43
CA VAL A 59 -9.98 7.95 0.50
C VAL A 59 -9.56 7.76 1.94
N GLY A 60 -9.49 6.51 2.39
CA GLY A 60 -8.89 6.21 3.69
C GLY A 60 -7.40 6.54 3.69
N GLY A 61 -6.86 7.08 4.81
CA GLY A 61 -5.46 7.51 4.89
C GLY A 61 -4.45 6.47 4.42
N ARG A 62 -4.70 5.17 4.68
CA ARG A 62 -3.85 4.07 4.21
C ARG A 62 -3.85 3.90 2.68
N PHE A 63 -4.85 4.40 1.98
CA PHE A 63 -4.97 4.34 0.52
C PHE A 63 -4.55 5.65 -0.17
N SER A 64 -4.09 6.65 0.57
CA SER A 64 -3.79 7.98 0.07
C SER A 64 -2.36 8.14 -0.48
N ALA A 65 -1.73 7.04 -0.91
CA ALA A 65 -0.34 7.05 -1.40
C ALA A 65 -0.12 7.91 -2.65
N PHE A 66 -1.17 8.22 -3.40
CA PHE A 66 -1.11 9.07 -4.60
C PHE A 66 -1.87 10.40 -4.46
N ASP A 67 -2.30 10.74 -3.25
CA ASP A 67 -2.93 12.02 -2.97
C ASP A 67 -1.90 13.16 -2.93
N ASP A 68 -2.40 14.39 -2.99
CA ASP A 68 -1.59 15.60 -3.07
C ASP A 68 -0.50 15.68 -2.01
N HIS A 69 -0.80 15.27 -0.78
CA HIS A 69 0.18 15.30 0.32
C HIS A 69 1.34 14.32 0.14
N ALA A 70 1.06 13.14 -0.43
CA ALA A 70 2.10 12.16 -0.72
C ALA A 70 2.97 12.61 -1.89
N LEU A 71 2.35 13.10 -2.97
CA LEU A 71 3.06 13.64 -4.13
C LEU A 71 3.87 14.88 -3.77
N PHE A 72 3.33 15.77 -2.93
CA PHE A 72 4.06 16.92 -2.41
C PHE A 72 5.31 16.49 -1.63
N THR A 73 5.18 15.47 -0.77
CA THR A 73 6.30 14.95 0.01
C THR A 73 7.39 14.37 -0.91
N LEU A 74 7.03 13.65 -1.96
CA LEU A 74 7.96 13.13 -2.95
C LEU A 74 8.67 14.26 -3.71
N ALA A 75 7.92 15.29 -4.14
CA ALA A 75 8.49 16.47 -4.77
C ALA A 75 9.45 17.22 -3.85
N TYR A 76 9.08 17.40 -2.58
CA TYR A 76 9.93 18.01 -1.57
C TYR A 76 11.21 17.20 -1.30
N ALA A 77 11.13 15.87 -1.36
CA ALA A 77 12.28 14.98 -1.28
C ALA A 77 13.16 14.97 -2.53
N GLY A 78 12.77 15.70 -3.58
CA GLY A 78 13.56 15.89 -4.80
C GLY A 78 13.15 14.98 -5.97
N MET A 79 12.03 14.27 -5.89
CA MET A 79 11.51 13.52 -7.02
C MET A 79 11.11 14.47 -8.15
N LYS A 80 11.57 14.18 -9.36
CA LYS A 80 11.26 15.00 -10.53
C LYS A 80 9.82 14.79 -11.01
N LYS A 81 9.26 15.80 -11.66
CA LYS A 81 7.91 15.70 -12.23
C LYS A 81 7.75 14.54 -13.19
N GLU A 82 8.75 14.31 -14.03
CA GLU A 82 8.75 13.22 -15.02
C GLU A 82 8.69 11.84 -14.34
N ASP A 83 9.39 11.67 -13.22
CA ASP A 83 9.40 10.45 -12.45
C ASP A 83 8.04 10.22 -11.76
N MET A 84 7.43 11.30 -11.23
CA MET A 84 6.08 11.23 -10.66
C MET A 84 5.03 10.85 -11.72
N VAL A 85 5.11 11.44 -12.91
CA VAL A 85 4.22 11.11 -14.03
C VAL A 85 4.40 9.64 -14.42
N THR A 86 5.64 9.16 -14.52
CA THR A 86 5.94 7.76 -14.81
C THR A 86 5.37 6.81 -13.75
N MET A 87 5.50 7.17 -12.49
CA MET A 87 4.93 6.43 -11.37
C MET A 87 3.39 6.35 -11.44
N LEU A 88 2.75 7.48 -11.70
CA LEU A 88 1.29 7.57 -11.78
C LEU A 88 0.74 6.82 -13.02
N ASN A 89 1.43 6.87 -14.14
CA ASN A 89 1.04 6.13 -15.34
C ASN A 89 1.09 4.61 -15.09
N ALA A 90 2.15 4.12 -14.46
CA ALA A 90 2.25 2.71 -14.10
C ALA A 90 1.17 2.28 -13.09
N ALA A 91 0.84 3.13 -12.12
CA ALA A 91 -0.29 2.90 -11.22
C ALA A 91 -1.62 2.85 -11.98
N GLN A 92 -1.80 3.70 -12.99
CA GLN A 92 -3.00 3.69 -13.85
C GLN A 92 -3.12 2.41 -14.70
N GLU A 93 -2.01 1.88 -15.20
CA GLU A 93 -2.00 0.59 -15.92
C GLU A 93 -2.48 -0.54 -15.01
N ILE A 94 -1.93 -0.63 -13.79
CA ILE A 94 -2.39 -1.61 -12.77
C ILE A 94 -3.86 -1.40 -12.43
N SER A 95 -4.33 -0.15 -12.31
CA SER A 95 -5.76 0.12 -12.07
C SER A 95 -6.63 -0.44 -13.18
N SER A 96 -6.21 -0.29 -14.43
CA SER A 96 -6.94 -0.80 -15.59
C SER A 96 -7.01 -2.33 -15.58
N GLU A 97 -5.91 -3.00 -15.26
CA GLU A 97 -5.85 -4.47 -15.10
C GLU A 97 -6.72 -4.93 -13.93
N ALA A 98 -6.65 -4.24 -12.80
CA ALA A 98 -7.42 -4.57 -11.59
C ALA A 98 -8.93 -4.39 -11.76
N LEU A 99 -9.39 -3.65 -12.76
CA LEU A 99 -10.82 -3.48 -13.05
C LEU A 99 -11.41 -4.59 -13.94
N THR A 100 -10.66 -5.63 -14.21
CA THR A 100 -11.15 -6.80 -14.96
C THR A 100 -11.38 -7.98 -14.02
N ALA A 101 -12.32 -8.87 -14.36
CA ALA A 101 -12.53 -10.12 -13.66
C ALA A 101 -11.61 -11.25 -14.19
N ASP A 102 -10.81 -10.97 -15.23
CA ASP A 102 -9.92 -11.95 -15.83
C ASP A 102 -8.69 -12.19 -14.97
N LEU A 103 -8.64 -13.34 -14.33
CA LEU A 103 -7.52 -13.75 -13.48
C LEU A 103 -6.20 -13.90 -14.26
N SER A 104 -6.21 -14.01 -15.59
CA SER A 104 -4.96 -14.12 -16.36
C SER A 104 -4.16 -12.81 -16.34
N ILE A 105 -4.84 -11.67 -16.17
CA ILE A 105 -4.24 -10.32 -16.18
C ILE A 105 -4.37 -9.56 -14.85
N ASN A 106 -5.35 -9.92 -14.02
CA ASN A 106 -5.59 -9.22 -12.74
C ASN A 106 -4.83 -9.87 -11.58
N ASP A 107 -3.57 -9.50 -11.43
CA ASP A 107 -2.74 -10.01 -10.34
C ASP A 107 -3.17 -9.52 -8.96
N ALA A 108 -3.77 -8.34 -8.87
CA ALA A 108 -4.31 -7.82 -7.61
C ALA A 108 -5.48 -8.69 -7.10
N LEU A 109 -6.35 -9.15 -8.02
CA LEU A 109 -7.42 -10.07 -7.69
C LEU A 109 -6.88 -11.44 -7.26
N LYS A 110 -5.88 -11.98 -7.98
CA LYS A 110 -5.21 -13.23 -7.57
C LYS A 110 -4.65 -13.15 -6.16
N GLU A 111 -3.97 -12.06 -5.85
CA GLU A 111 -3.38 -11.86 -4.53
C GLU A 111 -4.47 -11.71 -3.45
N GLY A 112 -5.50 -10.92 -3.70
CA GLY A 112 -6.63 -10.78 -2.78
C GLY A 112 -7.31 -12.12 -2.47
N ILE A 113 -7.55 -12.93 -3.50
CA ILE A 113 -8.08 -14.29 -3.39
C ILE A 113 -7.15 -15.18 -2.58
N PHE A 114 -5.85 -15.13 -2.84
CA PHE A 114 -4.86 -15.92 -2.10
C PHE A 114 -4.96 -15.66 -0.59
N TRP A 115 -4.94 -14.39 -0.18
CA TRP A 115 -5.01 -14.02 1.22
C TRP A 115 -6.35 -14.42 1.87
N ALA A 116 -7.46 -14.19 1.18
CA ALA A 116 -8.77 -14.59 1.66
C ALA A 116 -8.88 -16.12 1.80
N ASN A 117 -8.38 -16.87 0.83
CA ASN A 117 -8.37 -18.32 0.87
C ASN A 117 -7.48 -18.87 2.00
N ALA A 118 -6.31 -18.29 2.22
CA ALA A 118 -5.46 -18.66 3.34
C ALA A 118 -6.19 -18.52 4.68
N LYS A 119 -6.85 -17.39 4.91
CA LYS A 119 -7.65 -17.16 6.12
C LYS A 119 -8.80 -18.15 6.27
N MET A 120 -9.53 -18.46 5.21
CA MET A 120 -10.62 -19.44 5.24
C MET A 120 -10.16 -20.86 5.58
N ASN A 121 -8.91 -21.18 5.25
CA ASN A 121 -8.27 -22.43 5.67
C ASN A 121 -7.67 -22.37 7.10
N GLY A 122 -8.04 -21.35 7.87
CA GLY A 122 -7.60 -21.18 9.26
C GLY A 122 -6.17 -20.68 9.40
N ILE A 123 -5.59 -20.13 8.34
CA ILE A 123 -4.26 -19.52 8.36
C ILE A 123 -4.41 -18.05 8.75
N LEU A 124 -4.24 -17.77 10.04
CA LEU A 124 -4.45 -16.44 10.60
C LEU A 124 -3.15 -15.62 10.68
N THR A 125 -2.02 -16.17 10.27
CA THR A 125 -0.74 -15.45 10.23
C THR A 125 -0.23 -15.37 8.81
N SER A 126 -0.04 -14.15 8.32
CA SER A 126 0.56 -13.87 7.03
C SER A 126 1.96 -13.30 7.22
N VAL A 127 2.91 -13.79 6.46
CA VAL A 127 4.29 -13.34 6.52
C VAL A 127 4.64 -12.63 5.21
N HIS A 128 4.87 -11.33 5.31
CA HIS A 128 5.33 -10.50 4.20
C HIS A 128 6.85 -10.45 4.23
N GLN A 129 7.47 -11.16 3.32
CA GLN A 129 8.92 -11.20 3.20
C GLN A 129 9.40 -10.23 2.11
N TYR A 130 10.56 -9.65 2.31
CA TYR A 130 11.21 -8.81 1.30
C TYR A 130 12.70 -9.09 1.25
N MET A 131 13.26 -8.97 0.05
CA MET A 131 14.67 -9.11 -0.20
C MET A 131 15.25 -7.75 -0.59
N GLY A 132 16.26 -7.29 0.15
CA GLY A 132 16.82 -5.95 0.00
C GLY A 132 15.99 -4.86 0.69
N SER A 133 16.65 -3.86 1.26
CA SER A 133 16.01 -2.79 2.07
C SER A 133 15.06 -1.87 1.29
N ILE A 134 15.09 -1.96 0.02
CA ILE A 134 14.41 -1.13 -0.95
C ILE A 134 12.88 -1.27 -0.92
N PHE A 135 12.38 -2.49 -0.68
CA PHE A 135 10.95 -2.77 -0.58
C PHE A 135 10.43 -2.75 0.86
N GLU A 136 11.30 -2.49 1.83
CA GLU A 136 10.95 -2.54 3.24
C GLU A 136 9.71 -1.71 3.57
N ASN A 137 9.73 -0.44 3.21
CA ASN A 137 8.60 0.46 3.51
C ASN A 137 7.32 0.08 2.76
N THR A 138 7.43 -0.40 1.53
CA THR A 138 6.28 -0.86 0.75
C THR A 138 5.63 -2.10 1.38
N VAL A 139 6.45 -3.01 1.89
CA VAL A 139 5.95 -4.22 2.55
C VAL A 139 5.33 -3.90 3.91
N TYR A 140 5.93 -3.00 4.70
CA TYR A 140 5.34 -2.51 5.94
C TYR A 140 4.01 -1.81 5.70
N TRP A 141 3.94 -0.93 4.70
CA TRP A 141 2.71 -0.26 4.33
C TRP A 141 1.63 -1.24 3.89
N HIS A 142 1.97 -2.26 3.08
CA HIS A 142 1.01 -3.30 2.68
C HIS A 142 0.50 -4.10 3.89
N ALA A 143 1.37 -4.51 4.79
CA ALA A 143 0.99 -5.17 6.04
C ALA A 143 0.06 -4.29 6.89
N GLN A 144 0.34 -2.99 6.98
CA GLN A 144 -0.54 -2.02 7.64
C GLN A 144 -1.92 -1.95 6.98
N MET A 145 -1.97 -1.83 5.65
CA MET A 145 -3.25 -1.82 4.92
C MET A 145 -4.10 -3.04 5.23
N GLN A 146 -3.49 -4.23 5.19
CA GLN A 146 -4.21 -5.46 5.50
C GLN A 146 -4.66 -5.52 6.96
N ASN A 147 -3.81 -5.11 7.92
CA ASN A 147 -4.19 -5.06 9.34
C ASN A 147 -5.37 -4.11 9.59
N GLU A 148 -5.39 -2.97 8.94
CA GLU A 148 -6.47 -1.98 9.11
C GLU A 148 -7.75 -2.34 8.35
N SER A 149 -7.66 -3.08 7.26
CA SER A 149 -8.80 -3.46 6.43
C SER A 149 -9.43 -4.79 6.87
N VAL A 150 -8.61 -5.80 7.08
CA VAL A 150 -9.06 -7.18 7.39
C VAL A 150 -9.20 -7.42 8.89
N LYS A 151 -8.38 -6.78 9.70
CA LYS A 151 -8.41 -6.65 11.19
C LYS A 151 -8.20 -7.91 12.03
N ASP A 152 -8.51 -9.09 11.54
CA ASP A 152 -8.56 -10.33 12.32
C ASP A 152 -7.47 -11.35 11.94
N THR A 153 -6.46 -10.91 11.19
CA THR A 153 -5.27 -11.71 10.87
C THR A 153 -4.01 -10.99 11.33
N LEU A 154 -3.05 -11.75 11.82
CA LEU A 154 -1.74 -11.21 12.20
C LEU A 154 -0.85 -11.10 10.96
N LYS A 155 -0.33 -9.91 10.69
CA LYS A 155 0.63 -9.65 9.63
C LYS A 155 2.03 -9.51 10.22
N GLN A 156 2.96 -10.28 9.71
CA GLN A 156 4.37 -10.20 10.06
C GLN A 156 5.16 -9.70 8.86
N VAL A 157 6.14 -8.86 9.11
CA VAL A 157 7.09 -8.40 8.09
C VAL A 157 8.46 -8.96 8.42
N ALA A 158 9.09 -9.60 7.45
CA ALA A 158 10.39 -10.23 7.62
C ALA A 158 11.33 -9.88 6.49
N LYS A 159 12.54 -9.41 6.82
CA LYS A 159 13.62 -9.21 5.87
C LYS A 159 14.35 -10.51 5.61
N VAL A 160 14.59 -10.81 4.35
CA VAL A 160 15.34 -11.97 3.90
C VAL A 160 16.69 -11.48 3.31
N PRO A 161 17.83 -12.07 3.66
CA PRO A 161 18.04 -13.29 4.44
C PRO A 161 18.26 -13.09 5.95
N ASP A 162 18.23 -11.88 6.49
CA ASP A 162 18.71 -11.57 7.85
C ASP A 162 18.04 -12.42 8.96
N ALA A 163 16.79 -12.82 8.76
CA ALA A 163 16.05 -13.62 9.73
C ALA A 163 15.96 -15.11 9.38
N MET A 164 16.61 -15.56 8.32
CA MET A 164 16.38 -16.91 7.78
C MET A 164 16.65 -18.03 8.77
N HIS A 165 17.72 -17.96 9.53
CA HIS A 165 18.08 -19.03 10.44
C HIS A 165 17.03 -19.25 11.54
N HIS A 166 16.65 -18.21 12.23
CA HIS A 166 15.68 -18.30 13.34
C HIS A 166 14.24 -18.41 12.86
N SER A 167 13.89 -17.70 11.81
CA SER A 167 12.54 -17.68 11.28
C SER A 167 12.22 -18.91 10.44
N ALA A 168 13.20 -19.47 9.72
CA ALA A 168 12.99 -20.63 8.86
C ALA A 168 12.55 -21.86 9.67
N GLU A 169 13.15 -22.11 10.83
CA GLU A 169 12.75 -23.23 11.68
C GLU A 169 11.31 -23.12 12.13
N ALA A 170 10.85 -21.90 12.49
CA ALA A 170 9.47 -21.68 12.90
C ALA A 170 8.52 -21.70 11.68
N HIS A 171 8.93 -21.10 10.57
CA HIS A 171 8.12 -21.00 9.36
C HIS A 171 7.94 -22.35 8.64
N PHE A 172 8.95 -23.19 8.67
CA PHE A 172 8.91 -24.52 8.03
C PHE A 172 8.40 -25.63 8.95
N ASN A 173 8.08 -25.31 10.19
CA ASN A 173 7.47 -26.29 11.09
C ASN A 173 6.02 -26.55 10.63
N PRO A 174 5.66 -27.79 10.25
CA PRO A 174 4.31 -28.13 9.78
C PRO A 174 3.21 -27.92 10.84
N ALA A 175 3.56 -27.80 12.11
CA ALA A 175 2.61 -27.44 13.16
C ALA A 175 2.17 -25.98 13.11
N ASN A 176 2.97 -25.11 12.46
CA ASN A 176 2.67 -23.71 12.29
C ASN A 176 2.07 -23.49 10.88
N LYS A 177 0.94 -22.81 10.84
CA LYS A 177 0.28 -22.51 9.57
C LYS A 177 0.50 -21.05 9.22
N PHE A 178 1.26 -20.78 8.18
CA PHE A 178 1.55 -19.45 7.67
C PHE A 178 1.17 -19.32 6.20
N ALA A 179 0.82 -18.11 5.78
CA ALA A 179 0.76 -17.72 4.38
C ALA A 179 1.87 -16.72 4.09
N PHE A 180 2.57 -16.88 2.98
CA PHE A 180 3.76 -16.10 2.66
C PHE A 180 3.59 -15.32 1.36
N ALA A 181 4.08 -14.08 1.35
CA ALA A 181 4.34 -13.33 0.13
C ALA A 181 5.78 -12.84 0.14
N LEU A 182 6.50 -13.05 -0.93
CA LEU A 182 7.89 -12.63 -1.09
C LEU A 182 7.98 -11.54 -2.16
N THR A 183 8.56 -10.41 -1.80
CA THR A 183 8.86 -9.31 -2.71
C THR A 183 10.36 -9.25 -2.99
N VAL A 184 10.74 -9.35 -4.25
CA VAL A 184 12.15 -9.46 -4.69
C VAL A 184 12.47 -8.44 -5.78
N PRO A 185 13.63 -7.74 -5.74
CA PRO A 185 14.08 -6.89 -6.83
C PRO A 185 14.61 -7.70 -8.02
N GLN A 186 14.26 -7.28 -9.24
CA GLN A 186 14.68 -7.98 -10.46
C GLN A 186 16.16 -7.76 -10.85
N ASP A 187 16.69 -6.58 -10.57
CA ASP A 187 17.88 -6.08 -11.27
C ASP A 187 19.21 -6.30 -10.54
N ASN A 188 19.22 -7.07 -9.48
CA ASN A 188 20.41 -7.26 -8.69
C ASN A 188 20.83 -8.74 -8.79
N GLY A 189 21.81 -9.06 -9.66
CA GLY A 189 22.20 -10.44 -9.97
C GLY A 189 22.37 -11.34 -8.74
N VAL A 190 23.04 -10.84 -7.70
CA VAL A 190 23.21 -11.60 -6.44
C VAL A 190 21.89 -11.78 -5.69
N CYS A 191 21.04 -10.77 -5.67
CA CYS A 191 19.72 -10.89 -5.06
C CYS A 191 18.80 -11.80 -5.85
N LYS A 192 18.89 -11.80 -7.18
CA LYS A 192 18.08 -12.66 -8.05
C LYS A 192 18.40 -14.14 -7.84
N GLU A 193 19.66 -14.52 -7.91
CA GLU A 193 20.08 -15.90 -7.68
C GLU A 193 19.72 -16.40 -6.28
N ASN A 194 19.94 -15.59 -5.26
CA ASN A 194 19.55 -15.91 -3.90
C ASN A 194 18.04 -16.02 -3.75
N ALA A 195 17.27 -15.16 -4.43
CA ALA A 195 15.82 -15.20 -4.41
C ALA A 195 15.28 -16.47 -5.09
N GLU A 196 15.80 -16.82 -6.26
CA GLU A 196 15.41 -18.04 -6.97
C GLU A 196 15.70 -19.29 -6.13
N SER A 197 16.88 -19.37 -5.52
CA SER A 197 17.24 -20.46 -4.61
C SER A 197 16.36 -20.51 -3.38
N TYR A 198 16.00 -19.34 -2.83
CA TYR A 198 15.12 -19.25 -1.67
C TYR A 198 13.69 -19.64 -2.03
N VAL A 199 13.15 -19.17 -3.14
CA VAL A 199 11.82 -19.56 -3.65
C VAL A 199 11.76 -21.04 -3.92
N GLU A 200 12.81 -21.64 -4.53
CA GLU A 200 12.87 -23.08 -4.76
C GLU A 200 12.87 -23.87 -3.45
N ALA A 201 13.65 -23.44 -2.46
CA ALA A 201 13.68 -24.07 -1.14
C ALA A 201 12.34 -23.95 -0.42
N LEU A 202 11.69 -22.77 -0.47
CA LEU A 202 10.35 -22.55 0.07
C LEU A 202 9.33 -23.46 -0.61
N THR A 203 9.30 -23.48 -1.95
CA THR A 203 8.35 -24.29 -2.71
C THR A 203 8.44 -25.76 -2.33
N LYS A 204 9.66 -26.31 -2.30
CA LYS A 204 9.89 -27.69 -1.87
C LYS A 204 9.44 -27.95 -0.43
N SER A 205 9.69 -26.99 0.47
CA SER A 205 9.24 -27.10 1.86
C SER A 205 7.73 -27.05 1.98
N TYR A 206 7.07 -26.25 1.16
CA TYR A 206 5.59 -26.13 1.17
C TYR A 206 4.89 -27.33 0.56
N GLU A 207 5.45 -27.95 -0.45
CA GLU A 207 4.96 -29.23 -0.96
C GLU A 207 4.91 -30.31 0.15
N VAL A 208 5.88 -30.26 1.06
CA VAL A 208 5.94 -31.18 2.21
C VAL A 208 5.04 -30.76 3.37
N THR A 209 4.92 -29.45 3.62
CA THR A 209 4.20 -28.92 4.80
C THR A 209 2.77 -28.49 4.51
N GLY A 210 2.38 -28.37 3.24
CA GLY A 210 1.07 -27.88 2.82
C GLY A 210 0.83 -26.41 3.15
N ALA A 211 1.89 -25.60 3.28
CA ALA A 211 1.79 -24.17 3.53
C ALA A 211 1.32 -23.42 2.28
N PHE A 212 0.66 -22.28 2.49
CA PHE A 212 0.25 -21.41 1.39
C PHE A 212 1.38 -20.46 1.02
N PHE A 213 1.73 -20.42 -0.26
CA PHE A 213 2.75 -19.54 -0.80
C PHE A 213 2.24 -18.80 -2.04
N LEU A 214 2.42 -17.48 -2.03
CA LEU A 214 2.18 -16.64 -3.19
C LEU A 214 3.50 -16.12 -3.73
N GLU A 215 3.86 -16.59 -4.89
CA GLU A 215 4.89 -15.97 -5.71
C GLU A 215 4.25 -14.83 -6.52
N THR A 216 4.58 -13.59 -6.17
CA THR A 216 4.12 -12.44 -6.93
C THR A 216 5.05 -12.21 -8.12
N ALA A 217 4.78 -12.91 -9.23
CA ALA A 217 5.60 -12.89 -10.43
C ALA A 217 5.86 -11.47 -10.99
N LYS A 218 4.90 -10.56 -10.89
CA LYS A 218 5.08 -9.17 -11.33
C LYS A 218 5.99 -8.35 -10.41
N THR A 219 6.04 -8.67 -9.12
CA THR A 219 6.96 -7.98 -8.21
C THR A 219 8.39 -8.51 -8.30
N GLN A 220 8.57 -9.72 -8.79
CA GLN A 220 9.89 -10.27 -9.07
C GLN A 220 10.63 -9.52 -10.18
N GLY A 221 9.92 -8.81 -11.02
CA GLY A 221 10.45 -8.12 -12.19
C GLY A 221 10.69 -6.64 -12.02
N MET A 222 10.38 -6.06 -10.90
CA MET A 222 10.38 -4.60 -10.76
C MET A 222 11.70 -4.11 -10.13
N GLY A 223 12.55 -3.51 -10.94
CA GLY A 223 13.65 -2.67 -10.45
C GLY A 223 13.11 -1.47 -9.65
N LEU A 224 14.02 -0.72 -9.04
CA LEU A 224 13.70 0.53 -8.32
C LEU A 224 13.49 1.68 -9.29
N THR A 225 12.47 1.58 -10.05
CA THR A 225 12.05 2.67 -10.94
C THR A 225 10.78 3.33 -10.39
N PRO A 226 10.55 4.60 -10.72
CA PRO A 226 9.26 5.24 -10.41
C PRO A 226 8.06 4.43 -10.92
N ALA A 227 8.17 3.82 -12.10
CA ALA A 227 7.14 2.93 -12.65
C ALA A 227 6.86 1.72 -11.74
N ALA A 228 7.92 1.04 -11.29
CA ALA A 228 7.77 -0.10 -10.39
C ALA A 228 7.15 0.29 -9.04
N ALA A 229 7.55 1.43 -8.48
CA ALA A 229 6.96 1.94 -7.25
C ALA A 229 5.45 2.22 -7.41
N GLY A 230 5.06 2.87 -8.50
CA GLY A 230 3.66 3.14 -8.80
C GLY A 230 2.85 1.87 -9.01
N ALA A 231 3.34 0.95 -9.84
CA ALA A 231 2.67 -0.31 -10.12
C ALA A 231 2.50 -1.17 -8.87
N LEU A 232 3.57 -1.34 -8.07
CA LEU A 232 3.52 -2.15 -6.86
C LEU A 232 2.58 -1.57 -5.80
N THR A 233 2.63 -0.25 -5.59
CA THR A 233 1.74 0.44 -4.65
C THR A 233 0.29 0.21 -5.04
N GLN A 234 -0.06 0.41 -6.30
CA GLN A 234 -1.43 0.26 -6.77
C GLN A 234 -1.90 -1.21 -6.74
N LEU A 235 -1.04 -2.15 -7.13
CA LEU A 235 -1.34 -3.57 -7.05
C LEU A 235 -1.68 -3.98 -5.62
N ARG A 236 -0.87 -3.60 -4.65
CA ARG A 236 -1.09 -3.94 -3.23
C ARG A 236 -2.33 -3.28 -2.65
N ALA A 237 -2.65 -2.06 -3.08
CA ALA A 237 -3.88 -1.38 -2.69
C ALA A 237 -5.11 -2.15 -3.18
N PHE A 238 -5.18 -2.51 -4.45
CA PHE A 238 -6.27 -3.32 -4.99
C PHE A 238 -6.33 -4.73 -4.41
N ALA A 239 -5.19 -5.38 -4.20
CA ALA A 239 -5.15 -6.71 -3.58
C ALA A 239 -5.77 -6.70 -2.17
N THR A 240 -5.50 -5.65 -1.39
CA THR A 240 -6.11 -5.49 -0.06
C THR A 240 -7.62 -5.30 -0.14
N VAL A 241 -8.09 -4.49 -1.10
CA VAL A 241 -9.54 -4.29 -1.33
C VAL A 241 -10.20 -5.59 -1.76
N TYR A 242 -9.58 -6.32 -2.69
CA TYR A 242 -10.11 -7.62 -3.13
C TYR A 242 -10.12 -8.66 -2.01
N GLN A 243 -9.09 -8.70 -1.18
CA GLN A 243 -9.10 -9.56 0.01
C GLN A 243 -10.31 -9.25 0.90
N GLU A 244 -10.53 -7.97 1.21
CA GLU A 244 -11.67 -7.54 2.04
C GLU A 244 -13.02 -7.92 1.41
N ILE A 245 -13.15 -7.73 0.09
CA ILE A 245 -14.37 -8.10 -0.66
C ILE A 245 -14.59 -9.61 -0.60
N VAL A 246 -13.59 -10.39 -0.98
CA VAL A 246 -13.69 -11.84 -1.04
C VAL A 246 -14.02 -12.42 0.33
N GLU A 247 -13.36 -11.96 1.40
CA GLU A 247 -13.65 -12.41 2.76
C GLU A 247 -15.08 -12.12 3.20
N LYS A 248 -15.62 -10.95 2.88
CA LYS A 248 -17.01 -10.59 3.21
C LYS A 248 -18.03 -11.47 2.49
N ILE A 249 -17.69 -11.92 1.32
CA ILE A 249 -18.59 -12.64 0.43
C ILE A 249 -18.53 -14.14 0.66
N MET A 250 -17.35 -14.66 0.97
CA MET A 250 -17.12 -16.09 1.13
C MET A 250 -17.66 -16.66 2.44
N GLY A 251 -18.27 -15.88 3.32
CA GLY A 251 -18.89 -16.36 4.56
C GLY A 251 -19.89 -17.50 4.40
N GLY A 252 -19.50 -18.57 3.69
CA GLY A 252 -20.24 -19.81 3.49
C GLY A 252 -20.54 -20.21 2.03
N LYS A 253 -19.96 -19.53 1.02
CA LYS A 253 -20.15 -19.87 -0.40
C LYS A 253 -18.87 -20.43 -1.03
N GLU A 254 -19.02 -21.38 -1.96
CA GLU A 254 -17.90 -21.89 -2.74
C GLU A 254 -17.39 -20.86 -3.75
N PHE A 255 -16.09 -20.92 -4.03
CA PHE A 255 -15.33 -19.91 -4.77
C PHE A 255 -15.85 -19.54 -6.18
N PRO A 256 -16.32 -20.45 -7.04
CA PRO A 256 -16.84 -20.09 -8.37
C PRO A 256 -18.08 -19.18 -8.33
N GLU A 257 -18.96 -19.37 -7.35
CA GLU A 257 -20.17 -18.54 -7.21
C GLU A 257 -19.84 -17.08 -6.79
N VAL A 258 -18.71 -16.89 -6.14
CA VAL A 258 -18.25 -15.59 -5.68
C VAL A 258 -17.73 -14.74 -6.83
N LEU A 259 -16.96 -15.34 -7.75
CA LEU A 259 -16.39 -14.64 -8.91
C LEU A 259 -17.46 -14.05 -9.81
N ASP A 260 -18.48 -14.83 -10.15
CA ASP A 260 -19.48 -14.43 -11.15
C ASP A 260 -20.57 -13.50 -10.56
N SER A 261 -20.97 -13.71 -9.31
CA SER A 261 -22.12 -12.98 -8.75
C SER A 261 -21.74 -11.69 -8.01
N VAL A 262 -20.51 -11.56 -7.54
CA VAL A 262 -20.17 -10.48 -6.60
C VAL A 262 -18.97 -9.64 -6.99
N LEU A 263 -17.88 -10.22 -7.49
CA LEU A 263 -16.74 -9.41 -7.91
C LEU A 263 -17.08 -8.59 -9.16
N GLN A 264 -17.87 -9.13 -10.09
CA GLN A 264 -18.27 -8.42 -11.29
C GLN A 264 -19.03 -7.11 -11.01
N PRO A 265 -20.03 -7.06 -10.11
CA PRO A 265 -20.68 -5.80 -9.74
C PRO A 265 -19.72 -4.78 -9.13
N HIS A 266 -18.73 -5.21 -8.34
CA HIS A 266 -17.73 -4.31 -7.78
C HIS A 266 -16.77 -3.78 -8.83
N VAL A 267 -16.32 -4.61 -9.76
CA VAL A 267 -15.52 -4.18 -10.92
C VAL A 267 -16.29 -3.15 -11.76
N GLU A 268 -17.57 -3.40 -12.04
CA GLU A 268 -18.42 -2.46 -12.78
C GLU A 268 -18.67 -1.16 -12.01
N PHE A 269 -18.81 -1.22 -10.68
CA PHE A 269 -18.89 -0.03 -9.85
C PHE A 269 -17.64 0.84 -9.97
N TYR A 270 -16.45 0.25 -9.87
CA TYR A 270 -15.19 0.98 -10.06
C TYR A 270 -15.07 1.57 -11.46
N LYS A 271 -15.34 0.79 -12.52
CA LYS A 271 -15.34 1.30 -13.90
C LYS A 271 -16.25 2.50 -14.09
N LYS A 272 -17.47 2.43 -13.53
CA LYS A 272 -18.47 3.51 -13.64
C LYS A 272 -18.05 4.79 -12.92
N ASN A 273 -17.28 4.68 -11.86
CA ASN A 273 -16.84 5.80 -11.03
C ASN A 273 -15.44 6.31 -11.39
N LEU A 274 -14.79 5.69 -12.38
CA LEU A 274 -13.53 6.17 -12.95
C LEU A 274 -13.72 7.50 -13.65
N LYS A 275 -13.38 8.58 -12.99
CA LYS A 275 -13.27 9.92 -13.61
C LYS A 275 -11.79 10.18 -13.88
N GLY A 276 -11.31 9.73 -15.04
CA GLY A 276 -10.11 10.22 -15.70
C GLY A 276 -8.85 10.46 -14.85
N GLY A 277 -8.53 9.57 -13.89
CA GLY A 277 -7.39 9.69 -13.00
C GLY A 277 -6.97 8.33 -12.46
N VAL A 278 -5.89 8.30 -11.70
CA VAL A 278 -5.46 7.12 -10.93
C VAL A 278 -6.59 6.73 -9.98
N VAL A 279 -7.15 5.54 -10.14
CA VAL A 279 -8.13 5.03 -9.20
C VAL A 279 -7.41 4.65 -7.92
N VAL A 280 -7.62 5.45 -6.91
CA VAL A 280 -7.25 5.05 -5.55
C VAL A 280 -8.39 4.16 -5.04
N PRO A 281 -8.11 2.92 -4.59
CA PRO A 281 -9.15 2.10 -4.00
C PRO A 281 -9.69 2.79 -2.75
N GLY A 282 -10.81 3.46 -2.90
CA GLY A 282 -11.54 4.10 -1.82
C GLY A 282 -12.42 3.10 -1.07
N ARG A 283 -13.08 3.54 -0.03
CA ARG A 283 -14.12 2.75 0.64
C ARG A 283 -15.12 2.25 -0.38
N ILE A 284 -15.30 0.94 -0.44
CA ILE A 284 -16.51 0.39 -1.01
C ILE A 284 -17.64 0.88 -0.11
N SER A 285 -18.41 1.85 -0.60
CA SER A 285 -19.61 2.31 0.13
C SER A 285 -20.50 1.09 0.37
N LYS A 286 -20.98 1.01 1.59
CA LYS A 286 -21.92 -0.03 2.04
C LYS A 286 -23.17 -0.06 1.18
#